data_2fb8fbc3c54d4deb70319bea6c5fa62a
#
_entry.id   2fb8fbc3c54d4deb70319bea6c5fa62a
#
_cell.length_a   1.000
_cell.length_b   1.000
_cell.length_c   1.000
_cell.angle_alpha   90.00
_cell.angle_beta   90.00
_cell.angle_gamma   90.00
#
_symmetry.space_group_name_H-M   'P 1'
#
loop_
_entity.id
_entity.type
_entity.pdbx_description
1 polymer ?
#
loop_
_entity_poly.entity_id
_entity_poly.type
_entity_poly.pdbx_seq_one_letter_code
_entity_poly.pdbx_strand_id
1 'polypeptide(L)'
;MIYLPISKQGIMSQMDSKVIIGEGSWLGTNVVVVGKVRIGKHCVIGANSVVTKDIPDYSVAAGIPAKVIKKYDFEKDEWVKVK
;
A
#
# COMPACT_ATOMS: atom_id res chain seq x y z
N MET A 1 0.28 12.14 2.55
CA MET A 1 0.10 11.95 2.04
C MET A 1 -0.22 11.62 1.32
N ILE A 2 -0.63 11.30 1.17
CA ILE A 2 -0.81 10.80 0.52
C ILE A 2 -1.10 11.22 -0.28
N TYR A 3 -1.12 11.25 -0.49
CA TYR A 3 -1.17 11.39 -1.29
C TYR A 3 -1.77 11.45 -2.00
N LEU A 4 -2.20 11.45 -2.08
CA LEU A 4 -2.66 11.18 -2.85
C LEU A 4 -2.89 11.52 -3.68
N PRO A 5 -2.60 11.83 -3.87
CA PRO A 5 -2.92 12.06 -4.78
C PRO A 5 -3.02 11.44 -5.63
N ILE A 6 -2.61 10.94 -5.37
CA ILE A 6 -2.59 10.23 -6.08
C ILE A 6 -3.63 9.92 -6.47
N SER A 7 -4.02 9.97 -6.00
CA SER A 7 -4.88 9.61 -6.27
C SER A 7 -5.46 9.87 -7.10
N LYS A 8 -5.49 10.34 -7.20
CA LYS A 8 -6.02 10.62 -7.88
C LYS A 8 -5.74 10.05 -8.78
N GLN A 9 -5.08 9.72 -8.78
CA GLN A 9 -4.73 9.24 -9.60
C GLN A 9 -5.35 8.20 -9.87
N GLY A 10 -6.08 8.12 -9.97
CA GLY A 10 -6.71 7.24 -10.45
C GLY A 10 -6.98 6.09 -9.94
N ILE A 11 -6.75 5.88 -9.23
CA ILE A 11 -6.81 4.81 -8.73
C ILE A 11 -7.93 4.26 -8.51
N MET A 12 -8.59 4.48 -8.29
CA MET A 12 -9.46 3.93 -7.88
C MET A 12 -10.58 3.75 -8.31
N SER A 13 -10.98 3.36 -8.48
CA SER A 13 -12.05 3.09 -9.01
C SER A 13 -12.91 2.52 -8.28
N GLN A 14 -13.12 2.46 -7.64
CA GLN A 14 -13.78 1.86 -7.05
C GLN A 14 -14.95 1.73 -6.87
N MET A 15 -15.47 1.38 -7.01
CA MET A 15 -16.57 1.09 -6.97
C MET A 15 -17.15 0.92 -5.78
N ASP A 16 -17.48 1.04 -5.04
CA ASP A 16 -18.08 0.82 -3.91
C ASP A 16 -17.27 0.21 -3.00
N SER A 17 -16.15 0.18 -3.14
CA SER A 17 -15.35 -0.36 -2.21
C SER A 17 -14.98 0.62 -1.21
N LYS A 18 -14.59 0.18 -0.05
CA LYS A 18 -14.17 1.00 0.96
C LYS A 18 -12.72 0.82 1.08
N VAL A 19 -11.93 1.76 0.70
CA VAL A 19 -10.47 1.69 0.78
C VAL A 19 -10.01 2.64 1.86
N ILE A 20 -9.22 2.15 2.78
CA ILE A 20 -8.67 2.98 3.85
C ILE A 20 -7.17 2.96 3.73
N ILE A 21 -6.58 4.14 3.64
CA ILE A 21 -5.13 4.25 3.52
C ILE A 21 -4.62 4.99 4.74
N GLY A 22 -3.73 4.37 5.46
CA GLY A 22 -3.22 4.94 6.68
C GLY A 22 -2.32 6.13 6.46
N GLU A 23 -2.11 6.86 7.52
CA GLU A 23 -1.34 8.07 7.47
C GLU A 23 0.09 7.82 7.03
N GLY A 24 0.63 8.67 6.22
CA GLY A 24 2.03 8.57 5.81
C GLY A 24 2.34 7.50 4.78
N SER A 25 1.32 6.85 4.25
CA SER A 25 1.57 5.82 3.25
C SER A 25 1.74 6.42 1.87
N TRP A 26 2.52 5.78 1.06
CA TRP A 26 2.82 6.26 -0.28
C TRP A 26 2.48 5.19 -1.31
N LEU A 27 1.70 5.56 -2.28
CA LEU A 27 1.32 4.64 -3.33
C LEU A 27 1.94 5.11 -4.62
N GLY A 28 2.60 4.21 -5.29
CA GLY A 28 3.24 4.55 -6.55
C GLY A 28 2.24 4.72 -7.67
N THR A 29 2.74 5.01 -8.85
CA THR A 29 1.90 5.26 -10.01
C THR A 29 1.11 4.02 -10.40
N ASN A 30 -0.14 4.23 -10.77
CA ASN A 30 -0.98 3.15 -11.27
C ASN A 30 -1.24 2.02 -10.27
N VAL A 31 -1.24 2.32 -9.01
CA VAL A 31 -1.61 1.33 -8.02
C VAL A 31 -3.12 1.18 -8.04
N VAL A 32 -3.59 -0.05 -8.08
CA VAL A 32 -5.00 -0.36 -8.06
C VAL A 32 -5.32 -1.07 -6.77
N VAL A 33 -6.36 -0.66 -6.09
CA VAL A 33 -6.78 -1.27 -4.84
C VAL A 33 -8.17 -1.85 -5.07
N VAL A 34 -8.31 -3.14 -4.87
CA VAL A 34 -9.53 -3.84 -5.20
C VAL A 34 -10.27 -4.28 -3.96
N GLY A 35 -11.56 -3.99 -3.91
CA GLY A 35 -12.39 -4.46 -2.81
C GLY A 35 -12.24 -3.63 -1.56
N LYS A 36 -12.61 -4.19 -0.44
CA LYS A 36 -12.50 -3.50 0.82
C LYS A 36 -11.15 -3.81 1.38
N VAL A 37 -10.24 -2.88 1.27
CA VAL A 37 -8.86 -3.11 1.64
C VAL A 37 -8.39 -1.99 2.54
N ARG A 38 -7.58 -2.33 3.52
CA ARG A 38 -6.99 -1.37 4.40
C ARG A 38 -5.49 -1.43 4.27
N ILE A 39 -4.89 -0.31 3.94
CA ILE A 39 -3.45 -0.18 3.90
C ILE A 39 -3.05 0.56 5.15
N GLY A 40 -2.13 -0.01 5.90
CA GLY A 40 -1.75 0.55 7.19
C GLY A 40 -0.97 1.83 7.09
N LYS A 41 -0.39 2.25 8.21
CA LYS A 41 0.35 3.49 8.27
C LYS A 41 1.73 3.31 7.72
N HIS A 42 2.25 4.37 7.11
CA HIS A 42 3.64 4.39 6.67
C HIS A 42 4.02 3.19 5.80
N CYS A 43 3.11 2.84 4.91
CA CYS A 43 3.34 1.78 3.95
C CYS A 43 3.82 2.36 2.63
N VAL A 44 4.50 1.56 1.86
CA VAL A 44 4.90 1.95 0.52
C VAL A 44 4.39 0.87 -0.42
N ILE A 45 3.61 1.26 -1.41
CA ILE A 45 3.09 0.31 -2.39
C ILE A 45 3.75 0.64 -3.72
N GLY A 46 4.43 -0.33 -4.27
CA GLY A 46 5.18 -0.11 -5.51
C GLY A 46 4.29 0.18 -6.70
N ALA A 47 4.85 0.86 -7.69
CA ALA A 47 4.08 1.24 -8.87
C ALA A 47 3.52 0.02 -9.60
N ASN A 48 2.37 0.18 -10.19
CA ASN A 48 1.71 -0.85 -10.97
C ASN A 48 1.29 -2.08 -10.17
N SER A 49 1.18 -1.94 -8.87
CA SER A 49 0.76 -3.06 -8.02
C SER A 49 -0.75 -3.12 -7.94
N VAL A 50 -1.27 -4.29 -7.67
CA VAL A 50 -2.70 -4.48 -7.48
C VAL A 50 -2.89 -5.02 -6.07
N VAL A 51 -3.46 -4.22 -5.19
CA VAL A 51 -3.62 -4.58 -3.79
C VAL A 51 -4.97 -5.22 -3.61
N THR A 52 -4.99 -6.46 -3.20
CA THR A 52 -6.23 -7.20 -3.04
C THR A 52 -6.48 -7.63 -1.60
N LYS A 53 -5.53 -7.41 -0.71
CA LYS A 53 -5.66 -7.77 0.69
C LYS A 53 -5.09 -6.66 1.54
N ASP A 54 -5.45 -6.65 2.80
CA ASP A 54 -4.95 -5.64 3.73
C ASP A 54 -3.43 -5.68 3.82
N ILE A 55 -2.86 -4.52 3.98
CA ILE A 55 -1.42 -4.38 4.13
C ILE A 55 -1.16 -3.86 5.54
N PRO A 56 -0.38 -4.55 6.34
CA PRO A 56 -0.13 -4.10 7.72
C PRO A 56 0.73 -2.85 7.75
N ASP A 57 0.74 -2.17 8.89
CA ASP A 57 1.52 -0.95 9.07
C ASP A 57 3.00 -1.18 8.78
N TYR A 58 3.67 -0.15 8.33
CA TYR A 58 5.12 -0.16 8.15
C TYR A 58 5.58 -1.31 7.25
N SER A 59 4.94 -1.42 6.11
CA SER A 59 5.27 -2.47 5.15
C SER A 59 5.51 -1.90 3.77
N VAL A 60 6.30 -2.58 3.00
CA VAL A 60 6.47 -2.29 1.58
C VAL A 60 5.85 -3.46 0.84
N ALA A 61 4.93 -3.17 -0.04
CA ALA A 61 4.26 -4.22 -0.81
C ALA A 61 4.35 -3.89 -2.28
N ALA A 62 4.37 -4.91 -3.10
CA ALA A 62 4.44 -4.70 -4.55
C ALA A 62 4.00 -5.96 -5.27
N GLY A 63 3.66 -5.80 -6.53
CA GLY A 63 3.33 -6.92 -7.40
C GLY A 63 1.86 -7.04 -7.72
N ILE A 64 1.51 -8.08 -8.48
CA ILE A 64 0.15 -8.36 -8.88
C ILE A 64 -0.10 -9.83 -8.63
N PRO A 65 -0.80 -10.18 -7.56
CA PRO A 65 -1.29 -9.29 -6.52
C PRO A 65 -0.16 -8.80 -5.64
N ALA A 66 -0.32 -7.68 -5.00
CA ALA A 66 0.70 -7.10 -4.16
C ALA A 66 0.94 -7.96 -2.94
N LYS A 67 2.20 -8.14 -2.60
CA LYS A 67 2.55 -8.89 -1.42
C LYS A 67 3.56 -8.08 -0.63
N VAL A 68 3.53 -8.26 0.67
CA VAL A 68 4.48 -7.56 1.53
C VAL A 68 5.87 -8.12 1.26
N ILE A 69 6.78 -7.27 0.87
CA ILE A 69 8.13 -7.71 0.57
C ILE A 69 9.13 -7.20 1.59
N LYS A 70 8.79 -6.17 2.35
CA LYS A 70 9.63 -5.68 3.42
C LYS A 70 8.79 -5.17 4.56
N LYS A 71 9.33 -5.22 5.74
CA LYS A 71 8.69 -4.62 6.90
C LYS A 71 9.75 -3.87 7.68
N TYR A 72 9.33 -2.84 8.39
CA TYR A 72 10.27 -2.10 9.18
C TYR A 72 10.49 -2.80 10.52
N ASP A 73 11.74 -3.00 10.86
CA ASP A 73 12.09 -3.66 12.11
C ASP A 73 12.51 -2.57 13.08
N PHE A 74 11.66 -2.30 14.07
CA PHE A 74 11.94 -1.22 15.00
C PHE A 74 13.10 -1.53 15.93
N GLU A 75 13.39 -2.79 16.15
CA GLU A 75 14.53 -3.10 16.98
C GLU A 75 15.82 -2.85 16.25
N LYS A 76 15.89 -3.17 14.98
CA LYS A 76 17.08 -2.92 14.21
C LYS A 76 17.06 -1.57 13.55
N ASP A 77 15.92 -0.89 13.59
CA ASP A 77 15.77 0.43 13.02
C ASP A 77 16.10 0.40 11.53
N GLU A 78 15.60 -0.59 10.85
CA GLU A 78 15.82 -0.70 9.42
C GLU A 78 14.75 -1.54 8.75
N TRP A 79 14.64 -1.43 7.45
CA TRP A 79 13.72 -2.22 6.68
C TRP A 79 14.33 -3.58 6.40
N VAL A 80 13.56 -4.64 6.64
CA VAL A 80 14.07 -5.98 6.42
C VAL A 80 13.17 -6.73 5.46
N LYS A 81 13.74 -7.61 4.68
CA LYS A 81 12.99 -8.39 3.75
C LYS A 81 12.13 -9.41 4.44
N VAL A 82 10.96 -9.62 3.87
CA VAL A 82 10.04 -10.62 4.37
C VAL A 82 10.08 -11.77 3.41
N LYS A 83 10.27 -13.01 3.94
CA LYS A 83 10.34 -14.10 3.11
C LYS A 83 9.14 -14.61 2.69
#